data_4a55675f3537d4a32f99921b91b752ad
#
_entry.id   4a55675f3537d4a32f99921b91b752ad
#
_cell.length_a   1.000
_cell.length_b   1.000
_cell.length_c   1.000
_cell.angle_alpha   90.00
_cell.angle_beta   90.00
_cell.angle_gamma   90.00
#
_symmetry.space_group_name_H-M   'P 1'
#
loop_
_entity.id
_entity.type
_entity.pdbx_description
1 polymer ?
#
loop_
_entity_poly.entity_id
_entity_poly.type
_entity_poly.pdbx_seq_one_letter_code
_entity_poly.pdbx_strand_id
1 'polypeptide(L)'
;HGGSTPKQNNGVGFLSDELMGVPKISCDFQAPIGEFGLVRDSYQNLRILHSFLEDFSSSLAPMETVLPEGNDRITPDNRETLRYAVRMKDDSGFIFMTNFQDHDTARVDQKDLQFKLNLRNESLMIPAKGTFTLKKDVSAILPFNLHMEDAVLKYATAQLLTKIEDNGKEHYFFFAPEGFTPEYSFDKATLKSGKSFYAPIPGVKSTFSITTKNGKKVMVTTLTREQALNTMKVNNRILITRATVLPEKDKCTLLSLGENRIDYILYPSRAGWKQQTIEVDPVSVVADWKKVGTRRMTVHIDQPSLPQVNEYFLRVQYVGDVAMAFINGSIVLDHFYYGAPWTIGLKRFQNELKENDMNFYFRPLHKNAPYLIDLPHDAIPDFTQRGANCEVKNVEILPEYKAIINF
;
A
#
# COMPACT_ATOMS: atom_id res chain seq x y z
N HIS A 1 -9.57 -10.74 4.68
CA HIS A 1 -10.63 -11.02 3.72
C HIS A 1 -9.99 -11.61 2.50
N GLY A 2 -10.56 -12.58 1.91
CA GLY A 2 -10.08 -13.15 0.68
C GLY A 2 -10.00 -14.64 0.81
N GLY A 3 -10.95 -15.27 0.33
CA GLY A 3 -11.01 -16.67 0.06
C GLY A 3 -12.02 -16.87 -1.02
N SER A 4 -11.74 -17.73 -1.94
CA SER A 4 -12.74 -18.19 -2.87
C SER A 4 -13.12 -19.62 -2.53
N THR A 5 -14.39 -19.91 -2.58
CA THR A 5 -14.94 -21.27 -2.39
C THR A 5 -15.67 -21.69 -3.66
N PRO A 6 -14.96 -21.93 -4.77
CA PRO A 6 -15.57 -22.07 -6.10
C PRO A 6 -16.53 -23.25 -6.25
N LYS A 7 -16.52 -24.21 -5.35
CA LYS A 7 -17.34 -25.42 -5.47
C LYS A 7 -18.61 -25.45 -4.61
N GLN A 8 -18.91 -24.40 -3.86
CA GLN A 8 -20.01 -24.44 -2.87
C GLN A 8 -21.30 -23.75 -3.32
N ASN A 9 -21.35 -23.20 -4.53
CA ASN A 9 -22.45 -22.37 -4.90
C ASN A 9 -23.37 -23.00 -5.95
N ASN A 10 -24.66 -23.08 -5.62
CA ASN A 10 -25.71 -23.50 -6.55
C ASN A 10 -26.30 -22.32 -7.34
N GLY A 11 -25.76 -21.11 -7.22
CA GLY A 11 -26.18 -19.94 -8.01
C GLY A 11 -27.55 -19.33 -7.68
N VAL A 12 -28.29 -19.90 -6.76
CA VAL A 12 -29.72 -19.59 -6.52
C VAL A 12 -29.97 -18.18 -5.97
N GLY A 13 -29.06 -17.52 -5.35
CA GLY A 13 -29.31 -16.18 -4.77
C GLY A 13 -28.93 -15.00 -5.65
N PHE A 14 -28.27 -15.23 -6.80
CA PHE A 14 -27.76 -14.15 -7.64
C PHE A 14 -28.80 -13.55 -8.60
N LEU A 15 -29.88 -14.23 -8.82
CA LEU A 15 -30.91 -13.83 -9.79
C LEU A 15 -32.09 -13.11 -9.12
N SER A 16 -32.02 -12.82 -7.82
CA SER A 16 -33.08 -12.06 -7.13
C SER A 16 -33.13 -10.61 -7.63
N ASP A 17 -34.31 -10.01 -7.60
CA ASP A 17 -34.53 -8.60 -7.95
C ASP A 17 -34.28 -7.66 -6.77
N GLU A 18 -33.52 -8.08 -5.75
CA GLU A 18 -33.12 -7.24 -4.62
C GLU A 18 -32.24 -6.07 -5.09
N LEU A 19 -32.28 -4.97 -4.33
CA LEU A 19 -31.50 -3.76 -4.65
C LEU A 19 -29.98 -3.98 -4.59
N MET A 20 -29.52 -5.03 -3.91
CA MET A 20 -28.12 -5.37 -3.74
C MET A 20 -27.94 -6.88 -3.90
N GLY A 21 -26.96 -7.29 -4.71
CA GLY A 21 -26.44 -8.66 -4.76
C GLY A 21 -25.29 -8.87 -3.79
N VAL A 22 -25.07 -10.11 -3.37
CA VAL A 22 -23.93 -10.51 -2.54
C VAL A 22 -23.17 -11.62 -3.24
N PRO A 23 -21.86 -11.46 -3.49
CA PRO A 23 -21.01 -12.54 -3.98
C PRO A 23 -21.02 -13.72 -3.01
N LYS A 24 -20.93 -14.93 -3.53
CA LYS A 24 -20.94 -16.17 -2.74
C LYS A 24 -19.69 -17.02 -2.93
N ILE A 25 -18.96 -16.79 -4.01
CA ILE A 25 -17.75 -17.54 -4.35
C ILE A 25 -16.51 -16.77 -3.91
N SER A 26 -16.45 -15.47 -4.21
CA SER A 26 -15.33 -14.60 -3.88
C SER A 26 -15.72 -13.55 -2.83
N CYS A 27 -14.88 -13.39 -1.82
CA CYS A 27 -14.96 -12.31 -0.83
C CYS A 27 -13.73 -11.39 -0.94
N ASP A 28 -13.13 -11.30 -2.11
CA ASP A 28 -11.86 -10.64 -2.36
C ASP A 28 -12.00 -9.16 -2.77
N PHE A 29 -13.06 -8.51 -2.48
CA PHE A 29 -13.12 -7.07 -2.70
C PHE A 29 -12.29 -6.32 -1.65
N GLN A 30 -11.40 -5.43 -2.12
CA GLN A 30 -10.52 -4.57 -1.29
C GLN A 30 -9.49 -5.27 -0.39
N ALA A 31 -9.28 -6.58 -0.52
CA ALA A 31 -8.19 -7.25 0.18
C ALA A 31 -6.81 -6.70 -0.25
N PRO A 32 -5.84 -6.51 0.65
CA PRO A 32 -4.50 -6.03 0.30
C PRO A 32 -3.77 -6.90 -0.73
N ILE A 33 -3.99 -8.21 -0.67
CA ILE A 33 -3.56 -9.17 -1.69
C ILE A 33 -4.83 -9.83 -2.22
N GLY A 34 -5.10 -9.68 -3.49
CA GLY A 34 -6.28 -10.21 -4.14
C GLY A 34 -6.23 -11.73 -4.34
N GLU A 35 -7.37 -12.28 -4.75
CA GLU A 35 -7.58 -13.72 -4.95
C GLU A 35 -6.54 -14.37 -5.88
N PHE A 36 -6.02 -13.61 -6.85
CA PHE A 36 -5.05 -14.04 -7.84
C PHE A 36 -3.63 -13.52 -7.56
N GLY A 37 -3.37 -13.06 -6.33
CA GLY A 37 -2.04 -12.62 -5.91
C GLY A 37 -1.68 -11.17 -6.27
N LEU A 38 -2.56 -10.43 -6.93
CA LEU A 38 -2.33 -9.01 -7.19
C LEU A 38 -2.34 -8.20 -5.90
N VAL A 39 -1.33 -7.37 -5.73
CA VAL A 39 -1.24 -6.43 -4.61
C VAL A 39 -1.97 -5.13 -4.94
N ARG A 40 -2.62 -4.54 -3.93
CA ARG A 40 -3.33 -3.25 -4.00
C ARG A 40 -2.59 -2.20 -3.20
N ASP A 41 -2.96 -0.93 -3.36
CA ASP A 41 -2.36 0.20 -2.64
C ASP A 41 -2.42 0.04 -1.12
N SER A 42 -3.47 -0.61 -0.61
CA SER A 42 -3.61 -0.95 0.82
C SER A 42 -2.48 -1.85 1.32
N TYR A 43 -1.98 -2.78 0.49
CA TYR A 43 -0.81 -3.61 0.82
C TYR A 43 0.45 -2.77 1.02
N GLN A 44 0.70 -1.80 0.12
CA GLN A 44 1.89 -0.94 0.20
C GLN A 44 1.84 -0.05 1.45
N ASN A 45 0.68 0.51 1.79
CA ASN A 45 0.50 1.29 3.01
C ASN A 45 0.69 0.44 4.28
N LEU A 46 0.15 -0.79 4.32
CA LEU A 46 0.36 -1.72 5.42
C LEU A 46 1.82 -2.14 5.55
N ARG A 47 2.53 -2.34 4.44
CA ARG A 47 3.95 -2.71 4.43
C ARG A 47 4.83 -1.66 5.11
N ILE A 48 4.57 -0.36 4.93
CA ILE A 48 5.27 0.71 5.65
C ILE A 48 5.15 0.49 7.17
N LEU A 49 3.93 0.26 7.66
CA LEU A 49 3.69 0.02 9.09
C LEU A 49 4.34 -1.28 9.56
N HIS A 50 4.20 -2.36 8.80
CA HIS A 50 4.76 -3.66 9.18
C HIS A 50 6.29 -3.65 9.18
N SER A 51 6.95 -2.96 8.22
CA SER A 51 8.41 -2.82 8.21
C SER A 51 8.91 -2.08 9.46
N PHE A 52 8.21 -1.02 9.87
CA PHE A 52 8.50 -0.33 11.13
C PHE A 52 8.31 -1.26 12.34
N LEU A 53 7.19 -1.97 12.41
CA LEU A 53 6.90 -2.87 13.53
C LEU A 53 7.90 -4.04 13.60
N GLU A 54 8.30 -4.61 12.47
CA GLU A 54 9.27 -5.72 12.41
C GLU A 54 10.62 -5.33 13.04
N ASP A 55 11.14 -4.17 12.68
CA ASP A 55 12.47 -3.74 13.14
C ASP A 55 12.49 -3.06 14.50
N PHE A 56 11.36 -2.48 14.94
CA PHE A 56 11.29 -1.67 16.15
C PHE A 56 10.29 -2.19 17.20
N SER A 57 9.70 -3.37 17.00
CA SER A 57 8.75 -3.97 17.94
C SER A 57 9.33 -4.16 19.34
N SER A 58 10.60 -4.54 19.46
CA SER A 58 11.26 -4.71 20.77
C SER A 58 11.34 -3.42 21.57
N SER A 59 11.47 -2.28 20.89
CA SER A 59 11.42 -0.95 21.55
C SER A 59 9.98 -0.51 21.81
N LEU A 60 9.05 -0.80 20.90
CA LEU A 60 7.67 -0.33 20.96
C LEU A 60 6.80 -1.15 21.93
N ALA A 61 7.00 -2.47 22.01
CA ALA A 61 6.16 -3.37 22.80
C ALA A 61 6.10 -3.00 24.32
N PRO A 62 7.21 -2.65 24.99
CA PRO A 62 7.19 -2.27 26.39
C PRO A 62 6.73 -0.82 26.67
N MET A 63 6.39 -0.04 25.63
CA MET A 63 5.95 1.34 25.78
C MET A 63 4.50 1.42 26.25
N GLU A 64 4.23 2.34 27.14
CA GLU A 64 2.87 2.70 27.59
C GLU A 64 2.24 3.69 26.61
N THR A 65 0.91 3.72 26.57
CA THR A 65 0.15 4.69 25.79
C THR A 65 -0.21 5.88 26.66
N VAL A 66 0.17 7.07 26.21
CA VAL A 66 -0.19 8.34 26.83
C VAL A 66 -1.10 9.09 25.85
N LEU A 67 -2.31 9.40 26.29
CA LEU A 67 -3.27 10.18 25.53
C LEU A 67 -3.17 11.66 25.90
N PRO A 68 -3.41 12.59 24.95
CA PRO A 68 -3.46 14.01 25.24
C PRO A 68 -4.64 14.33 26.17
N GLU A 69 -4.51 15.41 26.95
CA GLU A 69 -5.59 15.90 27.78
C GLU A 69 -6.82 16.23 26.92
N GLY A 70 -7.99 15.80 27.36
CA GLY A 70 -9.26 16.01 26.66
C GLY A 70 -9.52 15.06 25.49
N ASN A 71 -8.69 14.02 25.28
CA ASN A 71 -8.89 13.02 24.24
C ASN A 71 -10.26 12.31 24.35
N ASP A 72 -10.74 12.10 25.57
CA ASP A 72 -12.05 11.51 25.89
C ASP A 72 -13.25 12.37 25.46
N ARG A 73 -13.02 13.63 25.15
CA ARG A 73 -14.04 14.62 24.71
C ARG A 73 -14.07 14.80 23.18
N ILE A 74 -13.19 14.15 22.43
CA ILE A 74 -13.17 14.24 20.96
C ILE A 74 -14.29 13.37 20.40
N THR A 75 -15.28 14.00 19.80
CA THR A 75 -16.40 13.32 19.12
C THR A 75 -16.06 12.99 17.65
N PRO A 76 -16.74 12.04 17.01
CA PRO A 76 -16.48 11.68 15.61
C PRO A 76 -16.58 12.85 14.63
N ASP A 77 -17.48 13.81 14.87
CA ASP A 77 -17.71 15.01 14.05
C ASP A 77 -16.74 16.16 14.33
N ASN A 78 -15.88 16.05 15.34
CA ASN A 78 -14.83 17.02 15.60
C ASN A 78 -13.71 16.91 14.55
N ARG A 79 -13.60 17.92 13.69
CA ARG A 79 -12.61 18.01 12.61
C ARG A 79 -11.43 18.91 12.93
N GLU A 80 -11.52 19.69 13.99
CA GLU A 80 -10.52 20.72 14.35
C GLU A 80 -9.41 20.18 15.24
N THR A 81 -9.76 19.27 16.16
CA THR A 81 -8.79 18.73 17.11
C THR A 81 -7.96 17.61 16.47
N LEU A 82 -6.63 17.76 16.49
CA LEU A 82 -5.72 16.71 16.04
C LEU A 82 -5.88 15.46 16.91
N ARG A 83 -6.05 14.31 16.26
CA ARG A 83 -6.09 13.00 16.93
C ARG A 83 -4.70 12.40 16.94
N TYR A 84 -4.16 12.22 18.16
CA TYR A 84 -2.86 11.58 18.34
C TYR A 84 -2.77 10.85 19.67
N ALA A 85 -1.81 9.94 19.74
CA ALA A 85 -1.41 9.27 20.97
C ALA A 85 0.11 9.17 21.00
N VAL A 86 0.67 9.11 22.19
CA VAL A 86 2.11 8.89 22.40
C VAL A 86 2.31 7.50 22.96
N ARG A 87 3.21 6.73 22.35
CA ARG A 87 3.75 5.51 22.95
C ARG A 87 5.14 5.81 23.47
N MET A 88 5.38 5.59 24.75
CA MET A 88 6.67 5.92 25.36
C MET A 88 7.04 4.97 26.49
N LYS A 89 8.34 4.82 26.69
CA LYS A 89 8.97 4.20 27.84
C LYS A 89 10.12 5.08 28.29
N ASP A 90 10.20 5.36 29.57
CA ASP A 90 11.10 6.36 30.13
C ASP A 90 10.92 7.71 29.42
N ASP A 91 11.92 8.28 28.80
CA ASP A 91 11.81 9.54 28.04
C ASP A 91 11.94 9.34 26.52
N SER A 92 11.79 8.10 26.01
CA SER A 92 11.90 7.73 24.59
C SER A 92 10.57 7.21 24.05
N GLY A 93 10.23 7.53 22.80
CA GLY A 93 8.97 7.04 22.25
C GLY A 93 8.63 7.51 20.84
N PHE A 94 7.34 7.39 20.52
CA PHE A 94 6.77 7.74 19.22
C PHE A 94 5.44 8.48 19.39
N ILE A 95 5.21 9.49 18.57
CA ILE A 95 3.94 10.21 18.45
C ILE A 95 3.21 9.62 17.25
N PHE A 96 2.07 9.00 17.47
CA PHE A 96 1.17 8.49 16.45
C PHE A 96 0.08 9.52 16.21
N MET A 97 -0.06 10.02 15.00
CA MET A 97 -1.08 11.00 14.64
C MET A 97 -1.82 10.59 13.37
N THR A 98 -3.09 10.97 13.30
CA THR A 98 -3.92 10.69 12.12
C THR A 98 -4.84 11.86 11.81
N ASN A 99 -4.97 12.15 10.51
CA ASN A 99 -5.95 13.08 9.97
C ASN A 99 -6.90 12.37 8.98
N PHE A 100 -7.11 11.08 9.20
CA PHE A 100 -8.06 10.27 8.45
C PHE A 100 -9.33 10.02 9.26
N GLN A 101 -10.47 10.07 8.59
CA GLN A 101 -11.75 9.57 9.11
C GLN A 101 -12.59 9.11 7.93
N ASP A 102 -13.08 7.89 8.01
CA ASP A 102 -13.92 7.29 6.98
C ASP A 102 -15.23 8.07 6.80
N HIS A 103 -15.67 8.19 5.55
CA HIS A 103 -16.87 8.95 5.13
C HIS A 103 -16.87 10.45 5.48
N ASP A 104 -15.77 11.04 5.96
CA ASP A 104 -15.67 12.47 6.24
C ASP A 104 -15.00 13.23 5.09
N THR A 105 -15.81 13.65 4.10
CA THR A 105 -15.33 14.42 2.94
C THR A 105 -14.98 15.88 3.27
N ALA A 106 -15.48 16.40 4.40
CA ALA A 106 -15.28 17.80 4.82
C ALA A 106 -14.00 18.01 5.65
N ARG A 107 -13.22 16.95 5.91
CA ARG A 107 -11.97 17.04 6.65
C ARG A 107 -10.94 17.87 5.91
N VAL A 108 -10.17 18.67 6.64
CA VAL A 108 -9.17 19.59 6.11
C VAL A 108 -7.77 19.31 6.67
N ASP A 109 -6.75 19.94 6.07
CA ASP A 109 -5.39 19.89 6.59
C ASP A 109 -5.31 20.45 8.02
N GLN A 110 -4.60 19.75 8.90
CA GLN A 110 -4.24 20.22 10.24
C GLN A 110 -2.93 21.03 10.12
N LYS A 111 -3.03 22.34 10.24
CA LYS A 111 -1.91 23.27 10.01
C LYS A 111 -1.27 23.71 11.32
N ASP A 112 -0.07 24.26 11.19
CA ASP A 112 0.67 24.93 12.27
C ASP A 112 0.90 24.04 13.50
N LEU A 113 1.13 22.76 13.26
CA LEU A 113 1.33 21.78 14.31
C LEU A 113 2.74 21.84 14.89
N GLN A 114 2.83 21.82 16.21
CA GLN A 114 4.05 21.71 16.99
C GLN A 114 3.72 20.99 18.30
N PHE A 115 4.47 19.96 18.64
CA PHE A 115 4.31 19.22 19.89
C PHE A 115 5.23 19.76 20.98
N LYS A 116 4.71 19.90 22.18
CA LYS A 116 5.48 20.10 23.40
C LYS A 116 5.36 18.86 24.26
N LEU A 117 6.44 18.11 24.40
CA LEU A 117 6.51 16.94 25.28
C LEU A 117 7.19 17.35 26.59
N ASN A 118 6.47 17.22 27.71
CA ASN A 118 7.03 17.42 29.05
C ASN A 118 7.51 16.06 29.55
N LEU A 119 8.79 15.78 29.39
CA LEU A 119 9.46 14.56 29.83
C LEU A 119 10.02 14.73 31.25
N ARG A 120 10.51 13.64 31.87
CA ARG A 120 11.02 13.68 33.25
C ARG A 120 12.14 14.70 33.45
N ASN A 121 13.07 14.77 32.49
CA ASN A 121 14.30 15.54 32.63
C ASN A 121 14.40 16.73 31.66
N GLU A 122 13.45 16.89 30.75
CA GLU A 122 13.47 17.94 29.75
C GLU A 122 12.08 18.26 29.20
N SER A 123 11.95 19.41 28.56
CA SER A 123 10.80 19.74 27.69
C SER A 123 11.28 19.77 26.25
N LEU A 124 10.68 18.96 25.39
CA LEU A 124 11.08 18.80 24.00
C LEU A 124 10.02 19.41 23.07
N MET A 125 10.44 20.32 22.19
CA MET A 125 9.59 20.88 21.14
C MET A 125 9.82 20.16 19.83
N ILE A 126 8.77 19.74 19.12
CA ILE A 126 8.84 19.01 17.84
C ILE A 126 7.90 19.67 16.81
N PRO A 127 8.44 20.31 15.75
CA PRO A 127 9.84 20.64 15.53
C PRO A 127 10.34 21.68 16.55
N ALA A 128 11.66 21.83 16.68
CA ALA A 128 12.22 22.81 17.61
C ALA A 128 11.94 24.25 17.18
N LYS A 129 11.79 24.48 15.87
CA LYS A 129 11.45 25.78 15.29
C LYS A 129 10.44 25.58 14.18
N GLY A 130 9.47 26.54 14.07
CA GLY A 130 8.42 26.46 13.06
C GLY A 130 7.35 25.41 13.38
N THR A 131 6.64 25.01 12.37
CA THR A 131 5.48 24.09 12.46
C THR A 131 5.48 23.16 11.24
N PHE A 132 4.62 22.14 11.27
CA PHE A 132 4.35 21.29 10.12
C PHE A 132 2.83 21.20 9.88
N THR A 133 2.46 20.64 8.74
CA THR A 133 1.06 20.40 8.37
C THR A 133 0.83 18.91 8.21
N LEU A 134 -0.14 18.35 8.93
CA LEU A 134 -0.65 17.01 8.67
C LEU A 134 -1.79 17.13 7.66
N LYS A 135 -1.53 16.69 6.44
CA LYS A 135 -2.49 16.73 5.35
C LYS A 135 -3.72 15.90 5.63
N LYS A 136 -4.84 16.23 4.99
CA LYS A 136 -6.02 15.38 4.95
C LYS A 136 -5.63 13.96 4.52
N ASP A 137 -6.23 12.96 5.14
CA ASP A 137 -6.05 11.53 4.88
C ASP A 137 -4.61 11.00 5.10
N VAL A 138 -3.77 11.79 5.79
CA VAL A 138 -2.42 11.40 6.17
C VAL A 138 -2.35 10.99 7.64
N SER A 139 -1.60 9.91 7.88
CA SER A 139 -1.16 9.48 9.22
C SER A 139 0.36 9.50 9.28
N ALA A 140 0.93 9.77 10.45
CA ALA A 140 2.37 9.80 10.64
C ALA A 140 2.78 9.30 12.03
N ILE A 141 4.00 8.74 12.11
CA ILE A 141 4.63 8.27 13.35
C ILE A 141 5.97 8.96 13.49
N LEU A 142 6.12 9.85 14.47
CA LEU A 142 7.34 10.61 14.67
C LEU A 142 8.10 10.12 15.91
N PRO A 143 9.40 9.78 15.80
CA PRO A 143 10.20 9.37 16.95
C PRO A 143 10.67 10.56 17.78
N PHE A 144 10.82 10.34 19.08
CA PHE A 144 11.55 11.23 19.98
C PHE A 144 12.42 10.45 20.94
N ASN A 145 13.58 11.03 21.29
CA ASN A 145 14.65 10.43 22.11
C ASN A 145 14.97 8.98 21.68
N LEU A 146 14.97 8.73 20.37
CA LEU A 146 15.25 7.40 19.83
C LEU A 146 16.75 7.11 19.94
N HIS A 147 17.07 5.99 20.56
CA HIS A 147 18.45 5.47 20.60
C HIS A 147 18.81 4.81 19.27
N MET A 148 19.85 5.34 18.64
CA MET A 148 20.44 4.83 17.40
C MET A 148 21.89 4.43 17.74
N GLU A 149 22.12 3.18 18.10
CA GLU A 149 23.29 2.77 18.84
C GLU A 149 23.43 3.62 20.12
N ASP A 150 24.58 4.27 20.35
CA ASP A 150 24.82 5.15 21.48
C ASP A 150 24.42 6.63 21.23
N ALA A 151 24.01 6.97 20.00
CA ALA A 151 23.51 8.30 19.71
C ALA A 151 22.03 8.42 20.05
N VAL A 152 21.63 9.60 20.51
CA VAL A 152 20.23 9.93 20.80
C VAL A 152 19.71 10.89 19.73
N LEU A 153 18.78 10.43 18.93
CA LEU A 153 17.96 11.27 18.06
C LEU A 153 16.87 11.91 18.93
N LYS A 154 17.01 13.20 19.22
CA LYS A 154 16.05 13.94 20.04
C LYS A 154 14.67 13.93 19.42
N TYR A 155 14.60 14.16 18.09
CA TYR A 155 13.39 13.99 17.31
C TYR A 155 13.72 13.95 15.80
N ALA A 156 12.76 13.41 15.03
CA ALA A 156 12.68 13.64 13.60
C ALA A 156 11.27 14.02 13.20
N THR A 157 11.13 14.94 12.22
CA THR A 157 9.87 15.19 11.50
C THR A 157 9.75 14.32 10.25
N ALA A 158 10.40 13.19 10.26
CA ALA A 158 10.32 12.10 9.28
C ALA A 158 9.92 10.81 9.98
N GLN A 159 9.16 9.97 9.28
CA GLN A 159 8.71 8.69 9.83
C GLN A 159 9.78 7.63 9.62
N LEU A 160 10.06 6.87 10.68
CA LEU A 160 10.96 5.72 10.65
C LEU A 160 10.31 4.56 9.87
N LEU A 161 11.05 3.99 8.91
CA LEU A 161 10.57 2.92 8.03
C LEU A 161 11.15 1.56 8.42
N THR A 162 12.48 1.45 8.40
CA THR A 162 13.21 0.19 8.62
C THR A 162 14.67 0.49 8.89
N LYS A 163 15.46 -0.54 9.20
CA LYS A 163 16.92 -0.46 9.27
C LYS A 163 17.58 -1.71 8.70
N ILE A 164 18.82 -1.57 8.27
CA ILE A 164 19.69 -2.68 7.88
C ILE A 164 21.06 -2.50 8.53
N GLU A 165 21.85 -3.56 8.53
CA GLU A 165 23.26 -3.50 8.84
C GLU A 165 24.08 -3.53 7.52
N ASP A 166 24.91 -2.52 7.29
CA ASP A 166 25.77 -2.42 6.13
C ASP A 166 27.24 -2.35 6.58
N ASN A 167 28.00 -3.43 6.39
CA ASN A 167 29.41 -3.50 6.78
C ASN A 167 29.68 -3.12 8.25
N GLY A 168 28.87 -3.64 9.18
CA GLY A 168 28.98 -3.37 10.62
C GLY A 168 28.49 -1.97 11.02
N LYS A 169 27.73 -1.29 10.18
CA LYS A 169 27.11 0.01 10.45
C LYS A 169 25.62 -0.10 10.37
N GLU A 170 24.93 0.40 11.38
CA GLU A 170 23.46 0.53 11.29
C GLU A 170 23.10 1.63 10.29
N HIS A 171 22.19 1.31 9.39
CA HIS A 171 21.64 2.24 8.41
C HIS A 171 20.14 2.33 8.59
N TYR A 172 19.65 3.45 9.07
CA TYR A 172 18.24 3.74 9.31
C TYR A 172 17.63 4.40 8.08
N PHE A 173 16.44 3.94 7.72
CA PHE A 173 15.64 4.50 6.63
C PHE A 173 14.42 5.18 7.20
N PHE A 174 14.27 6.43 6.86
CA PHE A 174 13.11 7.25 7.14
C PHE A 174 12.45 7.66 5.83
N PHE A 175 11.25 8.17 5.90
CA PHE A 175 10.62 8.85 4.78
C PHE A 175 9.88 10.10 5.26
N ALA A 176 9.68 11.05 4.32
CA ALA A 176 8.88 12.25 4.57
C ALA A 176 7.39 11.94 4.39
N PRO A 177 6.54 12.01 5.42
CA PRO A 177 5.10 12.03 5.24
C PRO A 177 4.70 13.24 4.39
N GLU A 178 3.55 13.16 3.73
CA GLU A 178 3.07 14.25 2.91
C GLU A 178 2.78 15.50 3.76
N GLY A 179 3.29 16.65 3.32
CA GLY A 179 3.19 17.92 4.04
C GLY A 179 4.30 18.17 5.07
N PHE A 180 5.23 17.23 5.27
CA PHE A 180 6.32 17.39 6.23
C PHE A 180 7.63 17.79 5.53
N THR A 181 8.34 18.71 6.17
CA THR A 181 9.76 18.97 5.86
C THR A 181 10.61 18.17 6.84
N PRO A 182 11.38 17.19 6.36
CA PRO A 182 12.20 16.35 7.25
C PRO A 182 13.29 17.15 7.93
N GLU A 183 13.38 17.02 9.24
CA GLU A 183 14.51 17.48 10.03
C GLU A 183 14.82 16.46 11.13
N TYR A 184 16.08 16.44 11.53
CA TYR A 184 16.63 15.54 12.55
C TYR A 184 17.45 16.35 13.54
N SER A 185 17.13 16.23 14.81
CA SER A 185 17.87 16.82 15.90
C SER A 185 18.51 15.74 16.76
N PHE A 186 19.82 15.78 16.93
CA PHE A 186 20.56 14.83 17.77
C PHE A 186 21.06 15.51 19.04
N ASP A 187 21.12 14.75 20.13
CA ASP A 187 21.84 15.17 21.31
C ASP A 187 23.35 15.24 21.01
N LYS A 188 23.86 16.47 20.93
CA LYS A 188 25.28 16.72 20.66
C LYS A 188 26.21 16.01 21.64
N ALA A 189 25.75 15.82 22.89
CA ALA A 189 26.53 15.15 23.92
C ALA A 189 26.79 13.67 23.61
N THR A 190 26.00 13.04 22.74
CA THR A 190 26.13 11.63 22.34
C THR A 190 26.98 11.44 21.06
N LEU A 191 27.35 12.53 20.39
CA LEU A 191 28.08 12.49 19.12
C LEU A 191 29.59 12.73 19.33
N LYS A 192 30.43 11.94 18.65
CA LYS A 192 31.86 12.17 18.45
C LYS A 192 32.08 13.03 17.23
N SER A 193 31.37 12.81 16.14
CA SER A 193 31.41 13.61 14.92
C SER A 193 30.08 13.58 14.18
N GLY A 194 29.89 14.53 13.28
CA GLY A 194 28.64 14.82 12.58
C GLY A 194 27.97 16.08 13.12
N LYS A 195 26.93 16.52 12.43
CA LYS A 195 26.12 17.66 12.88
C LYS A 195 25.07 17.18 13.88
N SER A 196 24.67 18.06 14.80
CA SER A 196 23.53 17.81 15.69
C SER A 196 22.18 18.11 15.03
N PHE A 197 22.18 18.71 13.84
CA PHE A 197 20.97 19.03 13.10
C PHE A 197 21.16 18.78 11.60
N TYR A 198 20.16 18.13 10.98
CA TYR A 198 20.07 17.88 9.54
C TYR A 198 18.66 18.18 9.05
N ALA A 199 18.56 18.76 7.85
CA ALA A 199 17.31 18.99 7.13
C ALA A 199 17.49 18.54 5.67
N PRO A 200 17.44 17.22 5.41
CA PRO A 200 17.72 16.69 4.10
C PRO A 200 16.53 16.85 3.14
N ILE A 201 16.82 16.97 1.84
CA ILE A 201 15.81 16.84 0.79
C ILE A 201 15.58 15.34 0.55
N PRO A 202 14.33 14.83 0.67
CA PRO A 202 14.03 13.41 0.53
C PRO A 202 14.45 12.83 -0.83
N GLY A 203 14.94 11.61 -0.83
CA GLY A 203 15.35 10.84 -2.01
C GLY A 203 16.42 9.80 -1.68
N VAL A 204 16.65 8.85 -2.55
CA VAL A 204 17.63 7.75 -2.32
C VAL A 204 19.07 8.24 -2.11
N LYS A 205 19.41 9.45 -2.57
CA LYS A 205 20.71 10.06 -2.36
C LYS A 205 20.79 10.92 -1.09
N SER A 206 19.71 11.01 -0.35
CA SER A 206 19.59 11.83 0.86
C SER A 206 20.15 11.08 2.08
N THR A 207 21.42 10.71 2.02
CA THR A 207 22.10 9.99 3.10
C THR A 207 23.09 10.89 3.83
N PHE A 208 23.00 10.92 5.15
CA PHE A 208 24.02 11.50 6.02
C PHE A 208 24.51 10.47 7.04
N SER A 209 25.59 10.78 7.73
CA SER A 209 26.13 9.91 8.77
C SER A 209 26.57 10.69 10.00
N ILE A 210 26.46 10.04 11.14
CA ILE A 210 27.00 10.48 12.42
C ILE A 210 27.95 9.41 12.95
N THR A 211 28.84 9.80 13.86
CA THR A 211 29.65 8.86 14.65
C THR A 211 29.32 9.08 16.11
N THR A 212 28.96 8.01 16.80
CA THR A 212 28.64 8.03 18.23
C THR A 212 29.91 8.24 19.06
N LYS A 213 29.77 8.56 20.36
CA LYS A 213 30.90 8.67 21.28
C LYS A 213 31.77 7.42 21.32
N ASN A 214 31.17 6.25 21.25
CA ASN A 214 31.87 4.97 21.27
C ASN A 214 32.47 4.60 19.89
N GLY A 215 32.40 5.53 18.91
CA GLY A 215 33.03 5.38 17.60
C GLY A 215 32.21 4.58 16.59
N LYS A 216 31.00 4.15 16.93
CA LYS A 216 30.11 3.49 15.98
C LYS A 216 29.58 4.49 14.94
N LYS A 217 29.52 4.07 13.70
CA LYS A 217 28.99 4.88 12.60
C LYS A 217 27.55 4.51 12.32
N VAL A 218 26.66 5.48 12.36
CA VAL A 218 25.24 5.36 12.02
C VAL A 218 24.98 6.15 10.74
N MET A 219 24.25 5.54 9.81
CA MET A 219 23.83 6.17 8.56
C MET A 219 22.31 6.39 8.59
N VAL A 220 21.86 7.47 7.98
CA VAL A 220 20.43 7.82 7.87
C VAL A 220 20.14 8.23 6.43
N THR A 221 19.17 7.58 5.82
CA THR A 221 18.60 7.95 4.50
C THR A 221 17.16 8.36 4.65
N THR A 222 16.78 9.48 4.04
CA THR A 222 15.39 9.97 4.01
C THR A 222 14.81 9.77 2.63
N LEU A 223 13.92 8.81 2.48
CA LEU A 223 13.21 8.52 1.24
C LEU A 223 12.05 9.49 1.01
N THR A 224 11.60 9.62 -0.24
CA THR A 224 10.27 10.19 -0.49
C THR A 224 9.18 9.21 -0.04
N ARG A 225 7.93 9.67 0.14
CA ARG A 225 6.81 8.77 0.44
C ARG A 225 6.60 7.72 -0.66
N GLU A 226 6.71 8.11 -1.93
CA GLU A 226 6.60 7.18 -3.05
C GLU A 226 7.70 6.09 -2.99
N GLN A 227 8.94 6.46 -2.71
CA GLN A 227 10.02 5.48 -2.55
C GLN A 227 9.77 4.54 -1.38
N ALA A 228 9.27 5.06 -0.25
CA ALA A 228 8.93 4.24 0.92
C ALA A 228 7.81 3.23 0.61
N LEU A 229 6.75 3.64 -0.10
CA LEU A 229 5.67 2.76 -0.56
C LEU A 229 6.18 1.62 -1.46
N ASN A 230 7.24 1.86 -2.22
CA ASN A 230 7.86 0.89 -3.13
C ASN A 230 9.06 0.15 -2.51
N THR A 231 9.35 0.40 -1.23
CA THR A 231 10.48 -0.22 -0.52
C THR A 231 10.08 -1.57 0.10
N MET A 232 10.94 -2.55 -0.07
CA MET A 232 10.91 -3.81 0.65
C MET A 232 12.30 -4.16 1.21
N LYS A 233 12.37 -4.60 2.46
CA LYS A 233 13.57 -5.16 3.05
C LYS A 233 13.66 -6.64 2.71
N VAL A 234 14.73 -7.05 2.06
CA VAL A 234 14.98 -8.44 1.66
C VAL A 234 16.42 -8.79 1.97
N ASN A 235 16.64 -9.85 2.78
CA ASN A 235 17.98 -10.35 3.12
C ASN A 235 18.94 -9.22 3.56
N ASN A 236 18.49 -8.37 4.49
CA ASN A 236 19.25 -7.23 4.99
C ASN A 236 19.66 -6.22 3.90
N ARG A 237 18.85 -6.10 2.84
CA ARG A 237 18.97 -5.12 1.75
C ARG A 237 17.67 -4.37 1.55
N ILE A 238 17.76 -3.20 0.99
CA ILE A 238 16.62 -2.38 0.57
C ILE A 238 16.42 -2.54 -0.93
N LEU A 239 15.27 -3.04 -1.30
CA LEU A 239 14.81 -3.13 -2.68
C LEU A 239 13.70 -2.10 -2.89
N ILE A 240 13.87 -1.17 -3.83
CA ILE A 240 12.85 -0.18 -4.21
C ILE A 240 12.41 -0.47 -5.64
N THR A 241 11.16 -0.85 -5.81
CA THR A 241 10.55 -1.15 -7.11
C THR A 241 9.03 -1.06 -7.04
N ARG A 242 8.39 -0.73 -8.17
CA ARG A 242 6.93 -0.81 -8.31
C ARG A 242 6.42 -2.23 -8.56
N ALA A 243 7.31 -3.13 -8.96
CA ALA A 243 6.98 -4.53 -9.17
C ALA A 243 6.59 -5.22 -7.84
N THR A 244 5.72 -6.21 -7.93
CA THR A 244 5.47 -7.12 -6.80
C THR A 244 6.71 -7.97 -6.59
N VAL A 245 7.18 -8.04 -5.34
CA VAL A 245 8.40 -8.73 -4.96
C VAL A 245 8.06 -10.04 -4.26
N LEU A 246 8.54 -11.15 -4.80
CA LEU A 246 8.48 -12.46 -4.16
C LEU A 246 9.90 -12.85 -3.70
N PRO A 247 10.22 -12.67 -2.41
CA PRO A 247 11.56 -12.92 -1.89
C PRO A 247 11.82 -14.42 -1.73
N GLU A 248 13.03 -14.83 -2.09
CA GLU A 248 13.60 -16.15 -1.83
C GLU A 248 14.97 -15.97 -1.15
N LYS A 249 15.59 -17.08 -0.73
CA LYS A 249 16.84 -17.01 0.04
C LYS A 249 17.97 -16.21 -0.68
N ASP A 250 18.19 -16.50 -1.97
CA ASP A 250 19.34 -15.96 -2.71
C ASP A 250 18.93 -15.11 -3.93
N LYS A 251 17.61 -14.91 -4.12
CA LYS A 251 17.06 -14.19 -5.25
C LYS A 251 15.70 -13.57 -4.91
N CYS A 252 15.22 -12.68 -5.75
CA CYS A 252 13.84 -12.22 -5.76
C CYS A 252 13.25 -12.40 -7.14
N THR A 253 12.00 -12.84 -7.19
CA THR A 253 11.17 -12.72 -8.39
C THR A 253 10.43 -11.39 -8.35
N LEU A 254 10.53 -10.62 -9.42
CA LEU A 254 9.82 -9.37 -9.65
C LEU A 254 8.67 -9.63 -10.63
N LEU A 255 7.46 -9.24 -10.27
CA LEU A 255 6.27 -9.38 -11.11
C LEU A 255 5.74 -7.99 -11.47
N SER A 256 5.50 -7.77 -12.77
CA SER A 256 5.02 -6.49 -13.29
C SER A 256 3.81 -6.72 -14.20
N LEU A 257 2.67 -6.14 -13.83
CA LEU A 257 1.43 -6.27 -14.60
C LEU A 257 1.41 -5.27 -15.76
N GLY A 258 1.37 -5.80 -17.00
CA GLY A 258 1.24 -5.04 -18.24
C GLY A 258 2.52 -4.32 -18.70
N GLU A 259 3.55 -4.19 -17.85
CA GLU A 259 4.79 -3.49 -18.18
C GLU A 259 5.95 -4.48 -18.28
N ASN A 260 6.54 -4.62 -19.48
CA ASN A 260 7.67 -5.52 -19.75
C ASN A 260 9.02 -4.94 -19.30
N ARG A 261 9.05 -3.70 -18.83
CA ARG A 261 10.21 -3.02 -18.27
C ARG A 261 10.05 -2.90 -16.74
N ILE A 262 11.01 -3.46 -16.00
CA ILE A 262 11.00 -3.48 -14.54
C ILE A 262 12.20 -2.70 -14.01
N ASP A 263 11.92 -1.53 -13.43
CA ASP A 263 12.91 -0.68 -12.80
C ASP A 263 13.04 -1.02 -11.30
N TYR A 264 14.28 -1.07 -10.80
CA TYR A 264 14.54 -1.30 -9.37
C TYR A 264 15.83 -0.66 -8.89
N ILE A 265 15.92 -0.43 -7.58
CA ILE A 265 17.15 -0.05 -6.87
C ILE A 265 17.38 -1.11 -5.79
N LEU A 266 18.57 -1.69 -5.75
CA LEU A 266 18.97 -2.64 -4.70
C LEU A 266 20.14 -2.04 -3.91
N TYR A 267 20.00 -1.88 -2.59
CA TYR A 267 21.01 -1.32 -1.70
C TYR A 267 21.16 -2.14 -0.41
N PRO A 268 22.37 -2.45 0.10
CA PRO A 268 23.64 -2.22 -0.59
C PRO A 268 23.86 -3.15 -1.78
N SER A 269 24.50 -2.61 -2.82
CA SER A 269 24.92 -3.35 -4.00
C SER A 269 26.14 -2.69 -4.63
N ARG A 270 26.77 -3.35 -5.62
CA ARG A 270 27.88 -2.74 -6.40
C ARG A 270 27.43 -1.47 -7.15
N ALA A 271 26.17 -1.38 -7.53
CA ALA A 271 25.58 -0.21 -8.18
C ALA A 271 25.25 0.93 -7.21
N GLY A 272 25.30 0.69 -5.89
CA GLY A 272 24.88 1.63 -4.87
C GLY A 272 23.41 2.00 -5.03
N TRP A 273 23.09 3.31 -5.00
CA TRP A 273 21.74 3.84 -5.20
C TRP A 273 21.33 4.04 -6.66
N LYS A 274 22.05 3.42 -7.60
CA LYS A 274 21.74 3.56 -9.03
C LYS A 274 20.54 2.66 -9.40
N GLN A 275 19.58 3.24 -10.10
CA GLN A 275 18.48 2.49 -10.70
C GLN A 275 19.01 1.53 -11.76
N GLN A 276 18.49 0.34 -11.73
CA GLN A 276 18.72 -0.73 -12.72
C GLN A 276 17.39 -1.06 -13.39
N THR A 277 17.46 -1.59 -14.60
CA THR A 277 16.29 -1.95 -15.41
C THR A 277 16.47 -3.37 -15.96
N ILE A 278 15.41 -4.15 -15.92
CA ILE A 278 15.30 -5.42 -16.63
C ILE A 278 14.20 -5.24 -17.67
N GLU A 279 14.51 -5.52 -18.91
CA GLU A 279 13.54 -5.60 -20.01
C GLU A 279 13.33 -7.07 -20.38
N VAL A 280 12.09 -7.47 -20.52
CA VAL A 280 11.71 -8.81 -21.02
C VAL A 280 10.96 -8.66 -22.35
N ASP A 281 10.97 -9.70 -23.18
CA ASP A 281 10.31 -9.65 -24.46
C ASP A 281 8.80 -9.36 -24.30
N PRO A 282 8.26 -8.35 -25.00
CA PRO A 282 6.87 -7.99 -24.89
C PRO A 282 5.96 -9.07 -25.46
N VAL A 283 4.80 -9.24 -24.83
CA VAL A 283 3.79 -10.21 -25.24
C VAL A 283 2.51 -9.46 -25.62
N SER A 284 1.98 -9.76 -26.80
CA SER A 284 0.69 -9.23 -27.23
C SER A 284 -0.37 -10.33 -27.11
N VAL A 285 -1.38 -10.08 -26.30
CA VAL A 285 -2.55 -10.95 -26.14
C VAL A 285 -3.79 -10.07 -26.28
N VAL A 286 -4.75 -10.50 -27.06
CA VAL A 286 -6.00 -9.76 -27.32
C VAL A 286 -7.16 -10.54 -26.75
N ALA A 287 -8.04 -9.86 -26.02
CA ALA A 287 -9.32 -10.41 -25.62
C ALA A 287 -10.30 -10.35 -26.80
N ASP A 288 -10.69 -11.50 -27.33
CA ASP A 288 -11.80 -11.58 -28.29
C ASP A 288 -13.10 -11.68 -27.52
N TRP A 289 -13.82 -10.56 -27.43
CA TRP A 289 -15.03 -10.50 -26.63
C TRP A 289 -16.21 -9.89 -27.37
N LYS A 290 -17.41 -10.35 -27.02
CA LYS A 290 -18.66 -9.85 -27.61
C LYS A 290 -19.78 -9.76 -26.58
N LYS A 291 -20.60 -8.72 -26.70
CA LYS A 291 -21.88 -8.63 -25.97
C LYS A 291 -22.88 -9.57 -26.63
N VAL A 292 -23.45 -10.49 -25.84
CA VAL A 292 -24.49 -11.40 -26.28
C VAL A 292 -25.88 -11.03 -25.73
N GLY A 293 -25.94 -9.87 -25.10
CA GLY A 293 -27.17 -9.27 -24.53
C GLY A 293 -26.82 -8.06 -23.66
N THR A 294 -27.82 -7.39 -23.10
CA THR A 294 -27.66 -6.21 -22.25
C THR A 294 -26.88 -6.49 -20.97
N ARG A 295 -26.91 -7.72 -20.48
CA ARG A 295 -26.32 -8.16 -19.22
C ARG A 295 -25.36 -9.32 -19.40
N ARG A 296 -25.02 -9.70 -20.62
CA ARG A 296 -24.21 -10.89 -20.93
C ARG A 296 -23.09 -10.58 -21.90
N MET A 297 -21.97 -11.22 -21.67
CA MET A 297 -20.76 -11.11 -22.48
C MET A 297 -20.10 -12.48 -22.56
N THR A 298 -19.48 -12.78 -23.69
CA THR A 298 -18.61 -13.94 -23.89
C THR A 298 -17.22 -13.45 -24.22
N VAL A 299 -16.20 -14.10 -23.69
CA VAL A 299 -14.78 -13.83 -23.96
C VAL A 299 -14.13 -15.13 -24.39
N HIS A 300 -13.55 -15.12 -25.58
CA HIS A 300 -12.63 -16.16 -26.04
C HIS A 300 -11.21 -15.80 -25.63
N ILE A 301 -10.47 -16.74 -25.06
CA ILE A 301 -9.17 -16.50 -24.44
C ILE A 301 -8.16 -17.48 -25.00
N ASP A 302 -7.19 -16.96 -25.74
CA ASP A 302 -6.00 -17.69 -26.15
C ASP A 302 -4.79 -17.16 -25.36
N GLN A 303 -4.22 -18.01 -24.50
CA GLN A 303 -3.11 -17.63 -23.61
C GLN A 303 -1.89 -18.52 -23.87
N PRO A 304 -0.87 -18.03 -24.59
CA PRO A 304 0.36 -18.78 -24.81
C PRO A 304 1.14 -18.93 -23.51
N SER A 305 1.71 -20.13 -23.28
CA SER A 305 2.58 -20.38 -22.15
C SER A 305 4.01 -19.90 -22.48
N LEU A 306 4.45 -18.79 -21.89
CA LEU A 306 5.75 -18.18 -22.11
C LEU A 306 6.54 -18.05 -20.81
N PRO A 307 7.88 -18.32 -20.82
CA PRO A 307 8.69 -18.36 -19.60
C PRO A 307 8.79 -17.01 -18.89
N GLN A 308 8.68 -15.90 -19.62
CA GLN A 308 8.72 -14.54 -19.09
C GLN A 308 7.37 -14.05 -18.53
N VAL A 309 6.28 -14.84 -18.67
CA VAL A 309 4.96 -14.51 -18.18
C VAL A 309 4.64 -15.40 -16.97
N ASN A 310 4.28 -14.79 -15.86
CA ASN A 310 3.83 -15.46 -14.65
C ASN A 310 2.35 -15.82 -14.73
N GLU A 311 1.53 -14.89 -15.19
CA GLU A 311 0.07 -14.97 -15.24
C GLU A 311 -0.46 -14.09 -16.38
N TYR A 312 -1.64 -14.41 -16.88
CA TYR A 312 -2.44 -13.51 -17.71
C TYR A 312 -3.66 -13.07 -16.92
N PHE A 313 -3.89 -11.77 -16.86
CA PHE A 313 -5.04 -11.20 -16.18
C PHE A 313 -6.07 -10.68 -17.18
N LEU A 314 -7.26 -11.26 -17.15
CA LEU A 314 -8.42 -10.69 -17.83
C LEU A 314 -8.97 -9.55 -16.96
N ARG A 315 -9.01 -8.36 -17.54
CA ARG A 315 -9.46 -7.15 -16.86
C ARG A 315 -10.75 -6.67 -17.48
N VAL A 316 -11.84 -6.71 -16.72
CA VAL A 316 -13.18 -6.33 -17.15
C VAL A 316 -13.57 -5.03 -16.46
N GLN A 317 -13.63 -3.95 -17.23
CA GLN A 317 -14.13 -2.67 -16.75
C GLN A 317 -15.62 -2.59 -17.01
N TYR A 318 -16.41 -2.59 -15.94
CA TYR A 318 -17.87 -2.59 -16.03
C TYR A 318 -18.50 -1.67 -14.98
N VAL A 319 -19.77 -1.37 -15.15
CA VAL A 319 -20.66 -0.79 -14.15
C VAL A 319 -21.77 -1.81 -13.89
N GLY A 320 -22.04 -2.12 -12.66
CA GLY A 320 -23.03 -3.10 -12.26
C GLY A 320 -23.14 -3.22 -10.75
N ASP A 321 -23.82 -4.24 -10.29
CA ASP A 321 -23.91 -4.61 -8.87
C ASP A 321 -22.98 -5.80 -8.60
N VAL A 322 -23.42 -7.01 -8.92
CA VAL A 322 -22.60 -8.24 -8.88
C VAL A 322 -22.41 -8.77 -10.29
N ALA A 323 -21.18 -9.14 -10.62
CA ALA A 323 -20.84 -9.87 -11.84
C ALA A 323 -20.52 -11.33 -11.52
N MET A 324 -20.80 -12.22 -12.48
CA MET A 324 -20.54 -13.66 -12.40
C MET A 324 -19.86 -14.13 -13.66
N ALA A 325 -18.87 -15.02 -13.52
CA ALA A 325 -18.21 -15.68 -14.63
C ALA A 325 -18.49 -17.19 -14.62
N PHE A 326 -18.71 -17.72 -15.82
CA PHE A 326 -19.07 -19.11 -16.05
C PHE A 326 -18.12 -19.72 -17.09
N ILE A 327 -17.71 -20.96 -16.87
CA ILE A 327 -17.03 -21.79 -17.87
C ILE A 327 -17.83 -23.10 -17.98
N ASN A 328 -18.16 -23.51 -19.21
CA ASN A 328 -18.96 -24.72 -19.47
C ASN A 328 -20.23 -24.80 -18.59
N GLY A 329 -20.96 -23.69 -18.47
CA GLY A 329 -22.22 -23.62 -17.71
C GLY A 329 -22.08 -23.59 -16.18
N SER A 330 -20.89 -23.82 -15.64
CA SER A 330 -20.62 -23.76 -14.19
C SER A 330 -20.14 -22.37 -13.79
N ILE A 331 -20.67 -21.82 -12.70
CA ILE A 331 -20.15 -20.58 -12.13
C ILE A 331 -18.78 -20.85 -11.53
N VAL A 332 -17.78 -20.06 -11.93
CA VAL A 332 -16.38 -20.19 -11.48
C VAL A 332 -15.90 -19.03 -10.65
N LEU A 333 -16.49 -17.85 -10.83
CA LEU A 333 -16.15 -16.63 -10.12
C LEU A 333 -17.38 -15.72 -9.98
N ASP A 334 -17.33 -14.86 -8.99
CA ASP A 334 -18.22 -13.70 -8.86
C ASP A 334 -17.45 -12.48 -8.35
N HIS A 335 -18.04 -11.30 -8.50
CA HIS A 335 -17.39 -10.05 -8.14
C HIS A 335 -18.42 -9.01 -7.69
N PHE A 336 -18.14 -8.36 -6.58
CA PHE A 336 -18.91 -7.21 -6.12
C PHE A 336 -18.31 -5.93 -6.72
N TYR A 337 -19.14 -5.11 -7.35
CA TYR A 337 -18.72 -3.85 -7.94
C TYR A 337 -18.38 -2.82 -6.85
N TYR A 338 -17.15 -2.30 -6.90
CA TYR A 338 -16.68 -1.24 -6.01
C TYR A 338 -15.95 -0.10 -6.77
N GLY A 339 -16.18 0.01 -8.10
CA GLY A 339 -15.60 1.04 -8.96
C GLY A 339 -14.35 0.63 -9.72
N ALA A 340 -13.53 -0.27 -9.16
CA ALA A 340 -12.36 -0.78 -9.85
C ALA A 340 -12.69 -1.88 -10.87
N PRO A 341 -11.87 -2.08 -11.92
CA PRO A 341 -12.04 -3.18 -12.86
C PRO A 341 -11.93 -4.55 -12.16
N TRP A 342 -12.76 -5.49 -12.57
CA TRP A 342 -12.61 -6.89 -12.16
C TRP A 342 -11.41 -7.53 -12.85
N THR A 343 -10.43 -7.98 -12.08
CA THR A 343 -9.20 -8.55 -12.58
C THR A 343 -9.11 -10.03 -12.21
N ILE A 344 -9.09 -10.90 -13.21
CA ILE A 344 -9.20 -12.35 -13.11
C ILE A 344 -7.90 -13.00 -13.58
N GLY A 345 -7.23 -13.78 -12.74
CA GLY A 345 -6.08 -14.60 -13.12
C GLY A 345 -6.53 -15.83 -13.92
N LEU A 346 -6.03 -15.96 -15.13
CA LEU A 346 -6.48 -16.98 -16.10
C LEU A 346 -5.79 -18.32 -15.93
N LYS A 347 -4.61 -18.35 -15.33
CA LYS A 347 -3.82 -19.58 -15.13
C LYS A 347 -4.58 -20.67 -14.36
N ARG A 348 -5.43 -20.26 -13.42
CA ARG A 348 -6.31 -21.16 -12.66
C ARG A 348 -7.23 -21.95 -13.59
N PHE A 349 -7.67 -21.38 -14.69
CA PHE A 349 -8.65 -21.90 -15.63
C PHE A 349 -8.04 -22.31 -16.97
N GLN A 350 -6.72 -22.40 -17.06
CA GLN A 350 -6.03 -22.61 -18.34
C GLN A 350 -6.44 -23.89 -19.07
N ASN A 351 -6.87 -24.94 -18.35
CA ASN A 351 -7.30 -26.18 -18.97
C ASN A 351 -8.72 -26.09 -19.51
N GLU A 352 -9.61 -25.51 -18.73
CA GLU A 352 -11.02 -25.32 -19.11
C GLU A 352 -11.17 -24.36 -20.27
N LEU A 353 -10.34 -23.31 -20.32
CA LEU A 353 -10.37 -22.28 -21.36
C LEU A 353 -9.79 -22.72 -22.72
N LYS A 354 -9.12 -23.88 -22.78
CA LYS A 354 -8.67 -24.44 -24.08
C LYS A 354 -9.84 -24.83 -25.00
N GLU A 355 -10.96 -25.24 -24.41
CA GLU A 355 -12.10 -25.78 -25.13
C GLU A 355 -13.37 -24.95 -24.92
N ASN A 356 -13.36 -23.99 -24.00
CA ASN A 356 -14.56 -23.23 -23.62
C ASN A 356 -14.26 -21.74 -23.54
N ASP A 357 -15.25 -20.94 -23.89
CA ASP A 357 -15.25 -19.50 -23.63
C ASP A 357 -15.62 -19.20 -22.19
N MET A 358 -15.17 -18.06 -21.68
CA MET A 358 -15.62 -17.51 -20.40
C MET A 358 -16.84 -16.63 -20.65
N ASN A 359 -17.95 -16.97 -20.00
CA ASN A 359 -19.23 -16.28 -20.14
C ASN A 359 -19.51 -15.45 -18.88
N PHE A 360 -20.02 -14.24 -19.06
CA PHE A 360 -20.29 -13.31 -17.96
C PHE A 360 -21.76 -12.93 -17.91
N TYR A 361 -22.23 -12.74 -16.68
CA TYR A 361 -23.52 -12.13 -16.39
C TYR A 361 -23.32 -10.99 -15.39
N PHE A 362 -23.94 -9.83 -15.66
CA PHE A 362 -23.85 -8.62 -14.84
C PHE A 362 -25.21 -8.23 -14.31
N ARG A 363 -25.35 -8.07 -13.01
CA ARG A 363 -26.54 -7.46 -12.40
C ARG A 363 -26.46 -5.93 -12.55
N PRO A 364 -27.58 -5.25 -12.83
CA PRO A 364 -27.61 -3.80 -12.85
C PRO A 364 -27.40 -3.20 -11.46
N LEU A 365 -26.65 -2.12 -11.37
CA LEU A 365 -26.54 -1.26 -10.20
C LEU A 365 -27.77 -0.35 -10.13
N HIS A 366 -28.50 -0.38 -9.03
CA HIS A 366 -29.69 0.43 -8.81
C HIS A 366 -29.35 1.76 -8.12
N LYS A 367 -30.05 2.83 -8.48
CA LYS A 367 -29.90 4.15 -7.85
C LYS A 367 -30.16 4.19 -6.34
N ASN A 368 -30.86 3.20 -5.82
CA ASN A 368 -31.19 3.07 -4.40
C ASN A 368 -30.37 1.96 -3.73
N ALA A 369 -29.27 1.48 -4.35
CA ALA A 369 -28.40 0.50 -3.71
C ALA A 369 -27.80 1.10 -2.43
N PRO A 370 -27.88 0.39 -1.29
CA PRO A 370 -27.51 0.96 0.01
C PRO A 370 -26.02 1.29 0.15
N TYR A 371 -25.16 0.67 -0.65
CA TYR A 371 -23.70 0.83 -0.62
C TYR A 371 -23.17 1.91 -1.58
N LEU A 372 -24.00 2.68 -2.26
CA LEU A 372 -23.53 3.75 -3.15
C LEU A 372 -22.68 4.80 -2.42
N ILE A 373 -22.93 4.98 -1.13
CA ILE A 373 -22.16 5.89 -0.29
C ILE A 373 -20.70 5.42 -0.13
N ASP A 374 -20.44 4.12 -0.27
CA ASP A 374 -19.10 3.51 -0.14
C ASP A 374 -18.32 3.51 -1.47
N LEU A 375 -18.99 3.85 -2.58
CA LEU A 375 -18.33 3.91 -3.88
C LEU A 375 -17.58 5.22 -4.07
N PRO A 376 -16.40 5.19 -4.75
CA PRO A 376 -15.78 6.40 -5.25
C PRO A 376 -16.75 7.22 -6.10
N HIS A 377 -16.70 8.53 -6.01
CA HIS A 377 -17.64 9.43 -6.69
C HIS A 377 -17.68 9.22 -8.22
N ASP A 378 -16.54 8.96 -8.83
CA ASP A 378 -16.36 8.70 -10.27
C ASP A 378 -16.82 7.29 -10.69
N ALA A 379 -17.03 6.39 -9.72
CA ALA A 379 -17.56 5.05 -9.94
C ALA A 379 -19.10 4.99 -9.94
N ILE A 380 -19.75 6.03 -9.42
CA ILE A 380 -21.21 6.12 -9.39
C ILE A 380 -21.71 6.56 -10.78
N PRO A 381 -22.52 5.73 -11.49
CA PRO A 381 -23.03 6.11 -12.80
C PRO A 381 -24.11 7.18 -12.69
N ASP A 382 -24.34 7.88 -13.80
CA ASP A 382 -25.49 8.77 -13.93
C ASP A 382 -26.80 7.97 -14.03
N PHE A 383 -27.70 8.15 -13.08
CA PHE A 383 -29.02 7.52 -13.01
C PHE A 383 -30.16 8.40 -13.54
N THR A 384 -29.88 9.55 -14.13
CA THR A 384 -30.91 10.53 -14.53
C THR A 384 -31.91 9.98 -15.54
N GLN A 385 -31.48 9.07 -16.41
CA GLN A 385 -32.33 8.48 -17.46
C GLN A 385 -32.92 7.12 -17.07
N ARG A 386 -32.32 6.39 -16.13
CA ARG A 386 -32.72 5.03 -15.75
C ARG A 386 -32.50 4.80 -14.26
N GLY A 387 -33.43 4.07 -13.63
CA GLY A 387 -33.30 3.70 -12.21
C GLY A 387 -32.22 2.66 -11.92
N ALA A 388 -31.60 2.08 -12.97
CA ALA A 388 -30.53 1.11 -12.85
C ALA A 388 -29.56 1.22 -14.05
N ASN A 389 -28.28 0.91 -13.84
CA ASN A 389 -27.26 0.92 -14.86
C ASN A 389 -26.50 -0.41 -14.91
N CYS A 390 -26.21 -0.87 -16.14
CA CYS A 390 -25.39 -2.06 -16.39
C CYS A 390 -24.66 -1.87 -17.71
N GLU A 391 -23.32 -1.76 -17.66
CA GLU A 391 -22.51 -1.51 -18.83
C GLU A 391 -21.15 -2.20 -18.73
N VAL A 392 -20.71 -2.87 -19.80
CA VAL A 392 -19.33 -3.30 -19.97
C VAL A 392 -18.62 -2.23 -20.81
N LYS A 393 -17.60 -1.58 -20.24
CA LYS A 393 -16.86 -0.48 -20.86
C LYS A 393 -15.66 -0.97 -21.67
N ASN A 394 -14.87 -1.88 -21.09
CA ASN A 394 -13.67 -2.42 -21.73
C ASN A 394 -13.35 -3.82 -21.20
N VAL A 395 -12.71 -4.61 -22.05
CA VAL A 395 -12.17 -5.94 -21.71
C VAL A 395 -10.81 -6.07 -22.36
N GLU A 396 -9.80 -6.37 -21.54
CA GLU A 396 -8.41 -6.51 -21.99
C GLU A 396 -7.73 -7.68 -21.27
N ILE A 397 -6.68 -8.23 -21.88
CA ILE A 397 -5.79 -9.21 -21.23
C ILE A 397 -4.44 -8.54 -21.02
N LEU A 398 -3.96 -8.58 -19.78
CA LEU A 398 -2.66 -8.04 -19.40
C LEU A 398 -1.73 -9.19 -18.99
N PRO A 399 -0.55 -9.33 -19.58
CA PRO A 399 0.46 -10.25 -19.10
C PRO A 399 1.08 -9.70 -17.81
N GLU A 400 1.29 -10.56 -16.83
CA GLU A 400 2.15 -10.29 -15.70
C GLU A 400 3.55 -10.81 -16.00
N TYR A 401 4.45 -9.90 -16.30
CA TYR A 401 5.84 -10.24 -16.62
C TYR A 401 6.61 -10.65 -15.38
N LYS A 402 7.56 -11.56 -15.56
CA LYS A 402 8.41 -12.10 -14.51
C LYS A 402 9.89 -11.88 -14.81
N ALA A 403 10.61 -11.29 -13.87
CA ALA A 403 12.06 -11.17 -13.90
C ALA A 403 12.66 -11.67 -12.58
N ILE A 404 13.93 -12.07 -12.60
CA ILE A 404 14.65 -12.58 -11.43
C ILE A 404 15.88 -11.72 -11.20
N ILE A 405 16.06 -11.28 -9.95
CA ILE A 405 17.30 -10.65 -9.49
C ILE A 405 17.98 -11.55 -8.45
N ASN A 406 19.30 -11.72 -8.57
CA ASN A 406 20.12 -12.47 -7.62
C ASN A 406 20.83 -11.50 -6.66
N PHE A 407 21.12 -11.95 -5.42
CA PHE A 407 21.73 -11.16 -4.34
C PHE A 407 23.21 -11.43 -4.17
#